data_9ec354bafdb425cc93d6bdd53ef3b2de
#
_entry.id   9ec354bafdb425cc93d6bdd53ef3b2de
#
_cell.length_a   1.000
_cell.length_b   1.000
_cell.length_c   1.000
_cell.angle_alpha   90.00
_cell.angle_beta   90.00
_cell.angle_gamma   90.00
#
_symmetry.space_group_name_H-M   'P 1'
#
loop_
_entity.id
_entity.type
_entity.pdbx_description
1 polymer ?
#
loop_
_entity_poly.entity_id
_entity_poly.type
_entity_poly.pdbx_seq_one_letter_code
_entity_poly.pdbx_strand_id
1 'polypeptide(L)'
;MVFSDDRQWAEHLCGFVRSGLDQGEQVRYFADTTEPGRVLRTLTDAGIDAAAAVTRGQLSVSIAVQTYLTGAVFDPDAMIGLWHDAIEAASAQGHRGLRAIGEMSWGGRDVAGADRLLEYELRVHHEVFEQWPLTAWCFYDRRLLPDAHVALLAGAHTAHRGDLLAEPTLRVTPLTDRPGFLMSGSAGYDTRSAVAAAAAAVRGASAHRVELDLAALRHLDAASLATLAGAAAGQPGGPALRVRQPPPALRRLLELFPALDSVVEVVDR
;
A
#
# COMPACT_ATOMS: atom_id res chain seq x y z
N MET A 1 -2.68 -5.21 -8.49
CA MET A 1 -3.10 -5.71 -9.81
C MET A 1 -2.53 -4.81 -10.89
N VAL A 2 -1.72 -5.34 -11.81
CA VAL A 2 -1.05 -4.59 -12.88
C VAL A 2 -1.60 -5.08 -14.23
N PHE A 3 -1.97 -4.16 -15.11
CA PHE A 3 -2.54 -4.48 -16.43
C PHE A 3 -2.11 -3.47 -17.50
N SER A 4 -2.16 -3.88 -18.75
CA SER A 4 -1.78 -3.07 -19.92
C SER A 4 -2.85 -2.95 -21.00
N ASP A 5 -3.95 -3.68 -20.86
CA ASP A 5 -5.08 -3.61 -21.79
C ASP A 5 -6.45 -3.74 -21.10
N ASP A 6 -7.50 -3.37 -21.83
CA ASP A 6 -8.87 -3.35 -21.33
C ASP A 6 -9.45 -4.75 -21.09
N ARG A 7 -8.94 -5.78 -21.75
CA ARG A 7 -9.37 -7.15 -21.55
C ARG A 7 -8.89 -7.66 -20.19
N GLN A 8 -7.61 -7.44 -19.87
CA GLN A 8 -7.05 -7.78 -18.55
C GLN A 8 -7.78 -7.04 -17.43
N TRP A 9 -8.01 -5.72 -17.61
CA TRP A 9 -8.79 -4.92 -16.66
C TRP A 9 -10.18 -5.53 -16.43
N ALA A 10 -10.93 -5.84 -17.49
CA ALA A 10 -12.29 -6.38 -17.39
C ALA A 10 -12.31 -7.77 -16.74
N GLU A 11 -11.38 -8.65 -17.11
CA GLU A 11 -11.27 -10.00 -16.54
C GLU A 11 -11.07 -9.94 -15.03
N HIS A 12 -10.14 -9.13 -14.57
CA HIS A 12 -9.83 -9.00 -13.14
C HIS A 12 -10.93 -8.27 -12.36
N LEU A 13 -11.51 -7.22 -12.94
CA LEU A 13 -12.67 -6.54 -12.39
C LEU A 13 -13.82 -7.51 -12.15
N CYS A 14 -14.23 -8.24 -13.20
CA CYS A 14 -15.39 -9.13 -13.13
C CYS A 14 -15.15 -10.29 -12.15
N GLY A 15 -13.98 -10.89 -12.15
CA GLY A 15 -13.63 -11.97 -11.22
C GLY A 15 -13.65 -11.52 -9.77
N PHE A 16 -13.07 -10.35 -9.49
CA PHE A 16 -13.01 -9.80 -8.15
C PHE A 16 -14.39 -9.40 -7.61
N VAL A 17 -15.19 -8.68 -8.43
CA VAL A 17 -16.54 -8.25 -8.04
C VAL A 17 -17.45 -9.46 -7.84
N ARG A 18 -17.48 -10.41 -8.77
CA ARG A 18 -18.32 -11.61 -8.64
C ARG A 18 -18.02 -12.36 -7.36
N SER A 19 -16.74 -12.60 -7.08
CA SER A 19 -16.32 -13.28 -5.84
C SER A 19 -16.82 -12.57 -4.58
N GLY A 20 -16.76 -11.24 -4.54
CA GLY A 20 -17.25 -10.46 -3.39
C GLY A 20 -18.77 -10.55 -3.22
N LEU A 21 -19.50 -10.38 -4.31
CA LEU A 21 -20.98 -10.48 -4.29
C LEU A 21 -21.44 -11.87 -3.84
N ASP A 22 -20.82 -12.94 -4.36
CA ASP A 22 -21.14 -14.33 -4.03
C ASP A 22 -20.83 -14.67 -2.56
N GLN A 23 -19.80 -14.03 -1.98
CA GLN A 23 -19.42 -14.20 -0.57
C GLN A 23 -20.26 -13.33 0.40
N GLY A 24 -21.16 -12.48 -0.11
CA GLY A 24 -21.97 -11.58 0.71
C GLY A 24 -21.20 -10.38 1.26
N GLU A 25 -20.09 -10.04 0.62
CA GLU A 25 -19.31 -8.83 0.94
C GLU A 25 -19.93 -7.60 0.26
N GLN A 26 -19.72 -6.42 0.85
CA GLN A 26 -19.96 -5.17 0.13
C GLN A 26 -18.77 -4.93 -0.81
N VAL A 27 -19.03 -4.52 -2.05
CA VAL A 27 -17.99 -4.25 -3.04
C VAL A 27 -17.99 -2.76 -3.38
N ARG A 28 -16.83 -2.11 -3.29
CA ARG A 28 -16.63 -0.70 -3.66
C ARG A 28 -15.58 -0.58 -4.75
N TYR A 29 -15.91 0.15 -5.80
CA TYR A 29 -14.98 0.51 -6.86
C TYR A 29 -14.76 2.01 -6.87
N PHE A 30 -13.51 2.43 -6.75
CA PHE A 30 -13.10 3.84 -6.82
C PHE A 30 -12.47 4.11 -8.17
N ALA A 31 -13.26 4.65 -9.09
CA ALA A 31 -12.84 5.02 -10.43
C ALA A 31 -11.98 6.28 -10.40
N ASP A 32 -10.95 6.32 -11.23
CA ASP A 32 -10.16 7.52 -11.48
C ASP A 32 -10.23 7.94 -12.94
N THR A 33 -9.73 7.11 -13.85
CA THR A 33 -9.76 7.37 -15.30
C THR A 33 -10.89 6.63 -16.01
N THR A 34 -11.41 5.57 -15.42
CA THR A 34 -12.53 4.81 -15.97
C THR A 34 -13.86 5.47 -15.61
N GLU A 35 -14.72 5.69 -16.60
CA GLU A 35 -16.06 6.23 -16.38
C GLU A 35 -16.88 5.19 -15.57
N PRO A 36 -17.58 5.59 -14.46
CA PRO A 36 -18.37 4.68 -13.64
C PRO A 36 -19.38 3.82 -14.40
N GLY A 37 -20.05 4.41 -15.40
CA GLY A 37 -20.98 3.69 -16.27
C GLY A 37 -20.30 2.60 -17.10
N ARG A 38 -19.03 2.77 -17.48
CA ARG A 38 -18.25 1.74 -18.16
C ARG A 38 -17.99 0.55 -17.22
N VAL A 39 -17.67 0.79 -15.96
CA VAL A 39 -17.49 -0.28 -14.96
C VAL A 39 -18.77 -1.11 -14.86
N LEU A 40 -19.93 -0.46 -14.68
CA LEU A 40 -21.22 -1.15 -14.56
C LEU A 40 -21.60 -1.91 -15.82
N ARG A 41 -21.40 -1.34 -17.02
CA ARG A 41 -21.64 -2.03 -18.29
C ARG A 41 -20.76 -3.28 -18.41
N THR A 42 -19.46 -3.18 -18.12
CA THR A 42 -18.53 -4.31 -18.19
C THR A 42 -18.95 -5.46 -17.27
N LEU A 43 -19.42 -5.15 -16.06
CA LEU A 43 -19.94 -6.17 -15.12
C LEU A 43 -21.21 -6.84 -15.69
N THR A 44 -22.13 -6.04 -16.25
CA THR A 44 -23.38 -6.54 -16.84
C THR A 44 -23.10 -7.44 -18.04
N ASP A 45 -22.19 -7.02 -18.92
CA ASP A 45 -21.80 -7.79 -20.12
C ASP A 45 -21.14 -9.15 -19.74
N ALA A 46 -20.52 -9.22 -18.56
CA ALA A 46 -19.97 -10.44 -17.98
C ALA A 46 -21.01 -11.29 -17.22
N GLY A 47 -22.30 -10.92 -17.27
CA GLY A 47 -23.40 -11.66 -16.62
C GLY A 47 -23.50 -11.44 -15.10
N ILE A 48 -22.99 -10.32 -14.60
CA ILE A 48 -23.16 -9.89 -13.20
C ILE A 48 -24.35 -8.91 -13.15
N ASP A 49 -25.34 -9.17 -12.32
CA ASP A 49 -26.47 -8.25 -12.13
C ASP A 49 -26.02 -7.03 -11.29
N ALA A 50 -25.24 -6.16 -11.93
CA ALA A 50 -24.68 -4.98 -11.32
C ALA A 50 -25.78 -4.00 -10.84
N ALA A 51 -26.88 -3.88 -11.59
CA ALA A 51 -27.97 -2.98 -11.26
C ALA A 51 -28.67 -3.42 -9.95
N ALA A 52 -29.00 -4.69 -9.82
CA ALA A 52 -29.55 -5.24 -8.59
C ALA A 52 -28.57 -5.13 -7.41
N ALA A 53 -27.26 -5.37 -7.63
CA ALA A 53 -26.25 -5.24 -6.59
C ALA A 53 -26.12 -3.79 -6.09
N VAL A 54 -26.18 -2.81 -6.99
CA VAL A 54 -26.21 -1.37 -6.63
C VAL A 54 -27.48 -1.02 -5.86
N THR A 55 -28.64 -1.49 -6.32
CA THR A 55 -29.92 -1.21 -5.66
C THR A 55 -29.96 -1.77 -4.23
N ARG A 56 -29.33 -2.92 -3.99
CA ARG A 56 -29.22 -3.52 -2.64
C ARG A 56 -28.13 -2.89 -1.78
N GLY A 57 -27.37 -1.93 -2.29
CA GLY A 57 -26.22 -1.35 -1.59
C GLY A 57 -25.01 -2.28 -1.46
N GLN A 58 -25.02 -3.43 -2.15
CA GLN A 58 -23.92 -4.40 -2.11
C GLN A 58 -22.78 -4.04 -3.05
N LEU A 59 -23.05 -3.25 -4.12
CA LEU A 59 -22.04 -2.72 -5.04
C LEU A 59 -22.15 -1.20 -5.08
N SER A 60 -21.01 -0.52 -5.01
CA SER A 60 -20.92 0.91 -5.31
C SER A 60 -19.76 1.21 -6.25
N VAL A 61 -19.98 2.14 -7.18
CA VAL A 61 -18.94 2.68 -8.07
C VAL A 61 -18.93 4.18 -7.86
N SER A 62 -17.83 4.72 -7.37
CA SER A 62 -17.64 6.13 -7.06
C SER A 62 -16.37 6.66 -7.73
N ILE A 63 -16.27 7.99 -7.85
CA ILE A 63 -15.10 8.65 -8.44
C ILE A 63 -14.13 9.02 -7.31
N ALA A 64 -12.84 8.73 -7.46
CA ALA A 64 -11.80 8.96 -6.45
C ALA A 64 -11.77 10.40 -5.93
N VAL A 65 -11.89 11.40 -6.82
CA VAL A 65 -11.91 12.83 -6.45
C VAL A 65 -13.17 13.25 -5.66
N GLN A 66 -14.22 12.44 -5.66
CA GLN A 66 -15.43 12.67 -4.86
C GLN A 66 -15.43 11.91 -3.55
N THR A 67 -14.39 11.12 -3.30
CA THR A 67 -14.27 10.27 -2.10
C THR A 67 -12.98 10.61 -1.34
N TYR A 68 -11.90 9.93 -1.62
CA TYR A 68 -10.66 10.04 -0.84
C TYR A 68 -9.63 11.04 -1.43
N LEU A 69 -9.86 11.58 -2.64
CA LEU A 69 -9.05 12.65 -3.25
C LEU A 69 -9.78 14.00 -3.22
N THR A 70 -10.61 14.23 -2.22
CA THR A 70 -11.37 15.48 -2.10
C THR A 70 -10.43 16.68 -2.03
N GLY A 71 -10.68 17.69 -2.87
CA GLY A 71 -9.80 18.86 -2.99
C GLY A 71 -8.48 18.59 -3.72
N ALA A 72 -8.38 17.47 -4.47
CA ALA A 72 -7.17 17.01 -5.17
C ALA A 72 -5.96 16.86 -4.23
N VAL A 73 -6.20 16.39 -3.02
CA VAL A 73 -5.17 16.09 -2.01
C VAL A 73 -5.32 14.62 -1.59
N PHE A 74 -4.21 13.92 -1.49
CA PHE A 74 -4.13 12.59 -0.91
C PHE A 74 -3.51 12.66 0.49
N ASP A 75 -4.19 12.08 1.48
CA ASP A 75 -3.70 11.96 2.85
C ASP A 75 -3.81 10.49 3.32
N PRO A 76 -2.69 9.82 3.63
CA PRO A 76 -2.66 8.46 4.16
C PRO A 76 -3.54 8.25 5.39
N ASP A 77 -3.54 9.20 6.34
CA ASP A 77 -4.30 9.08 7.59
C ASP A 77 -5.81 9.14 7.32
N ALA A 78 -6.23 10.08 6.46
CA ALA A 78 -7.62 10.18 6.03
C ALA A 78 -8.07 8.94 5.27
N MET A 79 -7.20 8.34 4.44
CA MET A 79 -7.53 7.12 3.69
C MET A 79 -7.65 5.90 4.60
N ILE A 80 -6.78 5.76 5.60
CA ILE A 80 -6.88 4.69 6.62
C ILE A 80 -8.18 4.84 7.42
N GLY A 81 -8.50 6.05 7.86
CA GLY A 81 -9.77 6.35 8.54
C GLY A 81 -10.99 6.00 7.68
N LEU A 82 -10.97 6.31 6.38
CA LEU A 82 -12.03 5.95 5.44
C LEU A 82 -12.28 4.43 5.39
N TRP A 83 -11.21 3.62 5.47
CA TRP A 83 -11.37 2.16 5.50
C TRP A 83 -12.04 1.69 6.78
N HIS A 84 -11.69 2.23 7.95
CA HIS A 84 -12.34 1.90 9.21
C HIS A 84 -13.85 2.21 9.14
N ASP A 85 -14.20 3.42 8.75
CA ASP A 85 -15.62 3.84 8.62
C ASP A 85 -16.36 2.98 7.59
N ALA A 86 -15.71 2.66 6.47
CA ALA A 86 -16.31 1.86 5.42
C ALA A 86 -16.59 0.41 5.83
N ILE A 87 -15.70 -0.21 6.61
CA ILE A 87 -15.85 -1.57 7.11
C ILE A 87 -16.95 -1.62 8.20
N GLU A 88 -16.97 -0.65 9.11
CA GLU A 88 -18.02 -0.53 10.12
C GLU A 88 -19.40 -0.36 9.47
N ALA A 89 -19.50 0.51 8.46
CA ALA A 89 -20.73 0.71 7.71
C ALA A 89 -21.19 -0.55 6.97
N ALA A 90 -20.27 -1.29 6.34
CA ALA A 90 -20.58 -2.55 5.68
C ALA A 90 -21.09 -3.61 6.67
N SER A 91 -20.45 -3.72 7.83
CA SER A 91 -20.87 -4.62 8.91
C SER A 91 -22.25 -4.26 9.46
N ALA A 92 -22.53 -2.97 9.71
CA ALA A 92 -23.83 -2.48 10.17
C ALA A 92 -24.95 -2.74 9.16
N GLN A 93 -24.64 -2.83 7.86
CA GLN A 93 -25.57 -3.22 6.80
C GLN A 93 -25.73 -4.74 6.64
N GLY A 94 -25.05 -5.53 7.45
CA GLY A 94 -25.14 -6.99 7.44
C GLY A 94 -24.26 -7.69 6.40
N HIS A 95 -23.29 -6.99 5.80
CA HIS A 95 -22.31 -7.60 4.91
C HIS A 95 -21.23 -8.35 5.71
N ARG A 96 -20.70 -9.45 5.13
CA ARG A 96 -19.69 -10.28 5.78
C ARG A 96 -18.30 -9.67 5.81
N GLY A 97 -18.06 -8.65 5.00
CA GLY A 97 -16.82 -7.94 4.86
C GLY A 97 -16.92 -6.86 3.79
N LEU A 98 -15.82 -6.19 3.56
CA LEU A 98 -15.67 -5.18 2.52
C LEU A 98 -14.66 -5.64 1.47
N ARG A 99 -14.99 -5.42 0.21
CA ARG A 99 -14.09 -5.66 -0.92
C ARG A 99 -13.94 -4.37 -1.72
N ALA A 100 -12.72 -3.98 -2.03
CA ALA A 100 -12.47 -2.70 -2.68
C ALA A 100 -11.52 -2.80 -3.88
N ILE A 101 -11.79 -2.01 -4.90
CA ILE A 101 -10.84 -1.74 -5.99
C ILE A 101 -10.60 -0.23 -6.03
N GLY A 102 -9.34 0.18 -6.03
CA GLY A 102 -8.91 1.55 -6.29
C GLY A 102 -8.12 1.64 -7.58
N GLU A 103 -8.54 2.50 -8.52
CA GLU A 103 -7.69 2.89 -9.64
C GLU A 103 -6.62 3.83 -9.14
N MET A 104 -5.36 3.50 -9.42
CA MET A 104 -4.20 4.21 -8.87
C MET A 104 -3.53 5.15 -9.89
N SER A 105 -4.19 5.41 -11.03
CA SER A 105 -3.65 6.26 -12.11
C SER A 105 -3.38 7.70 -11.67
N TRP A 106 -4.10 8.18 -10.67
CA TRP A 106 -3.89 9.51 -10.09
C TRP A 106 -2.51 9.67 -9.44
N GLY A 107 -1.88 8.58 -8.97
CA GLY A 107 -0.55 8.59 -8.35
C GLY A 107 0.58 9.02 -9.31
N GLY A 108 0.33 9.06 -10.63
CA GLY A 108 1.25 9.59 -11.63
C GLY A 108 1.00 11.05 -12.02
N ARG A 109 -0.01 11.70 -11.42
CA ARG A 109 -0.37 13.10 -11.70
C ARG A 109 0.08 14.03 -10.57
N ASP A 110 0.03 15.32 -10.82
CA ASP A 110 0.30 16.36 -9.83
C ASP A 110 -0.90 16.49 -8.85
N VAL A 111 -1.00 15.51 -7.97
CA VAL A 111 -1.95 15.50 -6.85
C VAL A 111 -1.16 15.75 -5.58
N ALA A 112 -1.51 16.75 -4.81
CA ALA A 112 -0.84 17.06 -3.55
C ALA A 112 -0.89 15.83 -2.61
N GLY A 113 0.26 15.44 -2.06
CA GLY A 113 0.38 14.24 -1.21
C GLY A 113 0.51 12.91 -1.97
N ALA A 114 0.50 12.89 -3.32
CA ALA A 114 0.73 11.66 -4.09
C ALA A 114 2.10 11.03 -3.81
N ASP A 115 3.09 11.81 -3.42
CA ASP A 115 4.40 11.35 -2.97
C ASP A 115 4.34 10.50 -1.68
N ARG A 116 3.25 10.60 -0.91
CA ARG A 116 2.96 9.78 0.27
C ARG A 116 2.22 8.47 -0.05
N LEU A 117 1.93 8.19 -1.32
CA LEU A 117 1.21 6.97 -1.69
C LEU A 117 1.95 5.70 -1.26
N LEU A 118 3.27 5.64 -1.42
CA LEU A 118 4.05 4.50 -0.97
C LEU A 118 4.02 4.33 0.57
N GLU A 119 4.03 5.43 1.33
CA GLU A 119 3.81 5.39 2.78
C GLU A 119 2.48 4.73 3.12
N TYR A 120 1.41 5.14 2.45
CA TYR A 120 0.08 4.54 2.63
C TYR A 120 0.05 3.05 2.29
N GLU A 121 0.61 2.65 1.15
CA GLU A 121 0.66 1.24 0.72
C GLU A 121 1.40 0.34 1.73
N LEU A 122 2.40 0.88 2.41
CA LEU A 122 3.12 0.17 3.47
C LEU A 122 2.30 0.09 4.77
N ARG A 123 1.59 1.16 5.13
CA ARG A 123 0.85 1.27 6.39
C ARG A 123 -0.46 0.50 6.37
N VAL A 124 -1.19 0.54 5.25
CA VAL A 124 -2.54 -0.05 5.15
C VAL A 124 -2.56 -1.54 5.45
N HIS A 125 -1.44 -2.25 5.21
CA HIS A 125 -1.33 -3.67 5.52
C HIS A 125 -1.54 -3.94 7.01
N HIS A 126 -0.75 -3.30 7.88
CA HIS A 126 -0.80 -3.51 9.31
C HIS A 126 -1.95 -2.77 10.01
N GLU A 127 -2.34 -1.61 9.50
CA GLU A 127 -3.34 -0.78 10.13
C GLU A 127 -4.78 -1.15 9.74
N VAL A 128 -4.94 -1.87 8.60
CA VAL A 128 -6.27 -2.24 8.10
C VAL A 128 -6.38 -3.73 7.78
N PHE A 129 -5.57 -4.28 6.86
CA PHE A 129 -5.78 -5.64 6.35
C PHE A 129 -5.56 -6.74 7.38
N GLU A 130 -4.67 -6.57 8.34
CA GLU A 130 -4.45 -7.55 9.41
C GLU A 130 -5.52 -7.51 10.50
N GLN A 131 -6.27 -6.40 10.59
CA GLN A 131 -7.18 -6.17 11.71
C GLN A 131 -8.65 -6.32 11.33
N TRP A 132 -8.98 -6.18 10.04
CA TRP A 132 -10.36 -6.03 9.58
C TRP A 132 -10.66 -6.91 8.36
N PRO A 133 -11.93 -7.32 8.16
CA PRO A 133 -12.34 -8.13 7.02
C PRO A 133 -12.42 -7.29 5.73
N LEU A 134 -11.27 -6.78 5.28
CA LEU A 134 -11.11 -6.04 4.03
C LEU A 134 -10.22 -6.82 3.06
N THR A 135 -10.69 -6.97 1.83
CA THR A 135 -9.87 -7.38 0.69
C THR A 135 -9.83 -6.22 -0.30
N ALA A 136 -8.65 -5.68 -0.60
CA ALA A 136 -8.54 -4.61 -1.57
C ALA A 136 -7.50 -4.91 -2.67
N TRP A 137 -7.77 -4.39 -3.86
CA TRP A 137 -6.86 -4.42 -4.99
C TRP A 137 -6.60 -3.00 -5.50
N CYS A 138 -5.32 -2.62 -5.54
CA CYS A 138 -4.87 -1.43 -6.24
C CYS A 138 -4.70 -1.77 -7.72
N PHE A 139 -5.43 -1.08 -8.61
CA PHE A 139 -5.37 -1.26 -10.05
C PHE A 139 -4.38 -0.28 -10.67
N TYR A 140 -3.29 -0.80 -11.22
CA TYR A 140 -2.22 -0.04 -11.87
C TYR A 140 -2.28 -0.25 -13.36
N ASP A 141 -2.62 0.81 -14.10
CA ASP A 141 -2.62 0.82 -15.57
C ASP A 141 -1.25 1.26 -16.10
N ARG A 142 -0.49 0.35 -16.72
CA ARG A 142 0.83 0.62 -17.28
C ARG A 142 0.81 1.60 -18.46
N ARG A 143 -0.34 1.84 -19.05
CA ARG A 143 -0.48 2.86 -20.11
C ARG A 143 -0.44 4.28 -19.55
N LEU A 144 -0.71 4.44 -18.25
CA LEU A 144 -0.88 5.73 -17.57
C LEU A 144 0.23 6.00 -16.54
N LEU A 145 0.94 4.98 -16.08
CA LEU A 145 1.97 5.08 -15.06
C LEU A 145 3.31 4.54 -15.58
N PRO A 146 4.44 5.21 -15.27
CA PRO A 146 5.76 4.69 -15.59
C PRO A 146 6.02 3.33 -14.90
N ASP A 147 6.61 2.38 -15.62
CA ASP A 147 6.91 1.03 -15.10
C ASP A 147 7.69 1.04 -13.78
N ALA A 148 8.66 1.94 -13.62
CA ALA A 148 9.44 2.08 -12.39
C ALA A 148 8.56 2.50 -11.20
N HIS A 149 7.58 3.37 -11.42
CA HIS A 149 6.62 3.79 -10.39
C HIS A 149 5.71 2.63 -10.00
N VAL A 150 5.14 1.93 -10.99
CA VAL A 150 4.28 0.76 -10.74
C VAL A 150 5.05 -0.35 -10.01
N ALA A 151 6.32 -0.61 -10.40
CA ALA A 151 7.16 -1.62 -9.74
C ALA A 151 7.41 -1.27 -8.26
N LEU A 152 7.66 0.01 -7.96
CA LEU A 152 7.86 0.48 -6.59
C LEU A 152 6.60 0.27 -5.74
N LEU A 153 5.44 0.70 -6.23
CA LEU A 153 4.17 0.56 -5.52
C LEU A 153 3.73 -0.90 -5.40
N ALA A 154 3.83 -1.68 -6.49
CA ALA A 154 3.53 -3.11 -6.45
C ALA A 154 4.44 -3.85 -5.45
N GLY A 155 5.70 -3.42 -5.30
CA GLY A 155 6.64 -3.96 -4.33
C GLY A 155 6.20 -3.80 -2.87
N ALA A 156 5.35 -2.83 -2.56
CA ALA A 156 4.78 -2.63 -1.23
C ALA A 156 3.66 -3.63 -0.87
N HIS A 157 3.17 -4.41 -1.83
CA HIS A 157 2.14 -5.41 -1.60
C HIS A 157 2.72 -6.79 -1.29
N THR A 158 2.07 -7.55 -0.43
CA THR A 158 2.45 -8.94 -0.11
C THR A 158 2.15 -9.91 -1.26
N ALA A 159 1.23 -9.56 -2.16
CA ALA A 159 0.91 -10.32 -3.36
C ALA A 159 0.55 -9.40 -4.52
N HIS A 160 0.87 -9.81 -5.73
CA HIS A 160 0.50 -9.10 -6.95
C HIS A 160 0.02 -10.06 -8.04
N ARG A 161 -0.77 -9.53 -8.97
CA ARG A 161 -1.33 -10.24 -10.11
C ARG A 161 -1.22 -9.39 -11.37
N GLY A 162 -1.31 -10.03 -12.52
CA GLY A 162 -1.26 -9.38 -13.83
C GLY A 162 0.13 -9.34 -14.42
N ASP A 163 0.44 -8.27 -15.12
CA ASP A 163 1.69 -8.12 -15.86
C ASP A 163 2.92 -8.17 -14.94
N LEU A 164 3.96 -8.85 -15.42
CA LEU A 164 5.24 -8.88 -14.74
C LEU A 164 5.94 -7.51 -14.86
N LEU A 165 6.52 -7.08 -13.75
CA LEU A 165 7.30 -5.85 -13.65
C LEU A 165 8.78 -6.17 -13.39
N ALA A 166 9.64 -5.27 -13.81
CA ALA A 166 11.04 -5.30 -13.40
C ALA A 166 11.13 -5.08 -11.88
N GLU A 167 12.11 -5.71 -11.23
CA GLU A 167 12.37 -5.47 -9.82
C GLU A 167 12.78 -4.00 -9.61
N PRO A 168 12.18 -3.29 -8.63
CA PRO A 168 12.61 -1.94 -8.29
C PRO A 168 14.02 -1.96 -7.69
N THR A 169 14.74 -0.86 -7.81
CA THR A 169 16.09 -0.71 -7.21
C THR A 169 16.06 -0.90 -5.69
N LEU A 170 15.04 -0.42 -5.04
CA LEU A 170 14.69 -0.70 -3.64
C LEU A 170 13.25 -1.16 -3.58
N ARG A 171 13.02 -2.33 -3.00
CA ARG A 171 11.70 -2.82 -2.63
C ARG A 171 11.53 -2.73 -1.11
N VAL A 172 10.38 -2.28 -0.68
CA VAL A 172 9.95 -2.30 0.72
C VAL A 172 8.60 -3.00 0.77
N THR A 173 8.49 -4.06 1.55
CA THR A 173 7.26 -4.87 1.63
C THR A 173 6.90 -5.09 3.10
N PRO A 174 5.63 -4.99 3.52
CA PRO A 174 5.23 -5.33 4.88
C PRO A 174 5.58 -6.77 5.24
N LEU A 175 6.02 -6.99 6.48
CA LEU A 175 6.14 -8.33 7.04
C LEU A 175 4.74 -8.84 7.41
N THR A 176 4.48 -10.14 7.24
CA THR A 176 3.14 -10.72 7.46
C THR A 176 3.01 -11.44 8.81
N ASP A 177 4.09 -11.56 9.55
CA ASP A 177 4.15 -12.29 10.84
C ASP A 177 4.39 -11.37 12.03
N ARG A 178 4.70 -10.10 11.77
CA ARG A 178 4.98 -9.08 12.80
C ARG A 178 4.94 -7.66 12.21
N PRO A 179 4.76 -6.63 13.06
CA PRO A 179 4.83 -5.24 12.59
C PRO A 179 6.22 -4.91 12.06
N GLY A 180 6.32 -4.52 10.80
CA GLY A 180 7.58 -4.16 10.19
C GLY A 180 7.64 -4.34 8.69
N PHE A 181 8.84 -4.19 8.15
CA PHE A 181 9.08 -4.20 6.70
C PHE A 181 10.32 -5.00 6.33
N LEU A 182 10.22 -5.76 5.24
CA LEU A 182 11.37 -6.31 4.53
C LEU A 182 11.87 -5.27 3.53
N MET A 183 13.16 -4.97 3.57
CA MET A 183 13.81 -4.13 2.55
C MET A 183 14.76 -4.97 1.71
N SER A 184 14.67 -4.88 0.40
CA SER A 184 15.52 -5.60 -0.54
C SER A 184 16.07 -4.69 -1.64
N GLY A 185 17.28 -4.95 -2.12
CA GLY A 185 17.93 -4.13 -3.15
C GLY A 185 18.91 -3.09 -2.58
N SER A 186 18.77 -1.82 -2.92
CA SER A 186 19.74 -0.78 -2.58
C SER A 186 19.05 0.47 -2.05
N ALA A 187 19.33 0.82 -0.79
CA ALA A 187 18.91 2.06 -0.16
C ALA A 187 20.00 3.11 -0.24
N GLY A 188 19.82 4.13 -1.05
CA GLY A 188 20.81 5.17 -1.32
C GLY A 188 20.22 6.35 -2.08
N TYR A 189 21.09 7.11 -2.74
CA TYR A 189 20.73 8.37 -3.39
C TYR A 189 19.52 8.26 -4.32
N ASP A 190 19.50 7.29 -5.22
CA ASP A 190 18.46 7.13 -6.25
C ASP A 190 17.14 6.58 -5.69
N THR A 191 17.13 6.12 -4.44
CA THR A 191 15.96 5.52 -3.78
C THR A 191 15.51 6.31 -2.55
N ARG A 192 15.93 7.56 -2.41
CA ARG A 192 15.60 8.41 -1.23
C ARG A 192 14.11 8.56 -0.98
N SER A 193 13.30 8.66 -2.03
CA SER A 193 11.85 8.74 -1.90
C SER A 193 11.25 7.49 -1.26
N ALA A 194 11.71 6.31 -1.68
CA ALA A 194 11.27 5.04 -1.11
C ALA A 194 11.75 4.87 0.34
N VAL A 195 12.97 5.30 0.66
CA VAL A 195 13.49 5.32 2.04
C VAL A 195 12.68 6.28 2.91
N ALA A 196 12.36 7.47 2.41
CA ALA A 196 11.54 8.45 3.13
C ALA A 196 10.12 7.92 3.39
N ALA A 197 9.52 7.23 2.43
CA ALA A 197 8.20 6.60 2.59
C ALA A 197 8.25 5.46 3.63
N ALA A 198 9.29 4.62 3.61
CA ALA A 198 9.50 3.59 4.64
C ALA A 198 9.67 4.23 6.03
N ALA A 199 10.44 5.31 6.13
CA ALA A 199 10.62 6.06 7.36
C ALA A 199 9.30 6.70 7.86
N ALA A 200 8.47 7.20 6.95
CA ALA A 200 7.15 7.72 7.27
C ALA A 200 6.21 6.61 7.76
N ALA A 201 6.23 5.43 7.12
CA ALA A 201 5.47 4.27 7.55
C ALA A 201 5.92 3.78 8.94
N VAL A 202 7.21 3.81 9.25
CA VAL A 202 7.73 3.51 10.60
C VAL A 202 7.19 4.50 11.64
N ARG A 203 7.14 5.81 11.33
CA ARG A 203 6.58 6.83 12.24
C ARG A 203 5.08 6.68 12.44
N GLY A 204 4.34 6.36 11.39
CA GLY A 204 2.89 6.21 11.42
C GLY A 204 2.42 4.90 12.05
N ALA A 205 3.31 3.93 12.21
CA ALA A 205 2.93 2.64 12.76
C ALA A 205 2.42 2.77 14.20
N SER A 206 1.24 2.24 14.46
CA SER A 206 0.63 2.19 15.81
C SER A 206 1.36 1.21 16.76
N ALA A 207 2.20 0.34 16.23
CA ALA A 207 2.99 -0.59 17.01
C ALA A 207 4.17 0.11 17.70
N HIS A 208 4.37 -0.16 18.98
CA HIS A 208 5.48 0.41 19.75
C HIS A 208 6.89 -0.03 19.28
N ARG A 209 6.97 -1.02 18.40
CA ARG A 209 8.23 -1.53 17.85
C ARG A 209 8.00 -1.97 16.41
N VAL A 210 8.69 -1.31 15.49
CA VAL A 210 8.71 -1.68 14.08
C VAL A 210 10.03 -2.37 13.77
N GLU A 211 9.97 -3.49 13.09
CA GLU A 211 11.14 -4.27 12.71
C GLU A 211 11.47 -4.06 11.22
N LEU A 212 12.74 -3.83 10.92
CA LEU A 212 13.26 -3.86 9.55
C LEU A 212 14.07 -5.13 9.33
N ASP A 213 13.60 -5.99 8.44
CA ASP A 213 14.38 -7.12 7.95
C ASP A 213 15.23 -6.67 6.76
N LEU A 214 16.55 -6.72 6.91
CA LEU A 214 17.52 -6.27 5.91
C LEU A 214 18.29 -7.42 5.25
N ALA A 215 17.82 -8.66 5.40
CA ALA A 215 18.49 -9.86 4.85
C ALA A 215 18.78 -9.75 3.34
N ALA A 216 17.88 -9.13 2.60
CA ALA A 216 17.98 -8.97 1.15
C ALA A 216 18.50 -7.58 0.71
N LEU A 217 18.92 -6.73 1.65
CA LEU A 217 19.44 -5.41 1.36
C LEU A 217 20.94 -5.48 1.00
N ARG A 218 21.28 -5.12 -0.22
CA ARG A 218 22.64 -5.18 -0.75
C ARG A 218 23.46 -3.92 -0.43
N HIS A 219 22.79 -2.77 -0.32
CA HIS A 219 23.45 -1.49 -0.07
C HIS A 219 22.60 -0.64 0.87
N LEU A 220 23.27 0.05 1.79
CA LEU A 220 22.67 1.04 2.70
C LEU A 220 23.67 2.17 2.90
N ASP A 221 23.34 3.39 2.47
CA ASP A 221 24.16 4.55 2.75
C ASP A 221 23.82 5.19 4.12
N ALA A 222 24.73 6.04 4.59
CA ALA A 222 24.57 6.70 5.89
C ALA A 222 23.35 7.61 5.96
N ALA A 223 22.99 8.26 4.84
CA ALA A 223 21.83 9.14 4.80
C ALA A 223 20.51 8.36 4.91
N SER A 224 20.40 7.23 4.23
CA SER A 224 19.27 6.32 4.32
C SER A 224 19.12 5.75 5.73
N LEU A 225 20.22 5.32 6.35
CA LEU A 225 20.21 4.86 7.74
C LEU A 225 19.74 5.97 8.69
N ALA A 226 20.28 7.18 8.57
CA ALA A 226 19.89 8.31 9.41
C ALA A 226 18.41 8.68 9.26
N THR A 227 17.86 8.58 8.03
CA THR A 227 16.43 8.82 7.76
C THR A 227 15.54 7.79 8.47
N LEU A 228 15.89 6.51 8.39
CA LEU A 228 15.15 5.43 9.05
C LEU A 228 15.26 5.50 10.59
N ALA A 229 16.47 5.73 11.11
CA ALA A 229 16.70 5.88 12.54
C ALA A 229 15.99 7.09 13.13
N GLY A 230 16.00 8.24 12.42
CA GLY A 230 15.30 9.46 12.81
C GLY A 230 13.77 9.27 12.89
N ALA A 231 13.21 8.39 12.09
CA ALA A 231 11.79 8.07 12.14
C ALA A 231 11.42 7.35 13.45
N ALA A 232 12.27 6.46 13.93
CA ALA A 232 12.04 5.72 15.17
C ALA A 232 12.28 6.58 16.42
N ALA A 233 13.26 7.48 16.40
CA ALA A 233 13.60 8.34 17.54
C ALA A 233 12.48 9.31 17.94
N GLY A 234 11.54 9.61 17.05
CA GLY A 234 10.39 10.50 17.31
C GLY A 234 9.22 9.86 18.08
N GLN A 235 9.27 8.55 18.36
CA GLN A 235 8.16 7.88 19.04
C GLN A 235 8.28 7.94 20.57
N PRO A 236 7.25 8.42 21.31
CA PRO A 236 7.30 8.51 22.77
C PRO A 236 7.46 7.12 23.42
N GLY A 237 8.52 6.96 24.23
CA GLY A 237 8.78 5.71 24.97
C GLY A 237 9.25 4.54 24.12
N GLY A 238 9.53 4.78 22.84
CA GLY A 238 9.96 3.76 21.91
C GLY A 238 11.47 3.53 21.97
N PRO A 239 11.92 2.29 22.04
CA PRO A 239 13.24 2.00 21.57
C PRO A 239 13.23 2.06 20.06
N ALA A 240 14.30 2.51 19.58
CA ALA A 240 15.08 1.98 18.52
C ALA A 240 14.32 1.17 17.46
N LEU A 241 14.55 1.58 16.26
CA LEU A 241 14.33 0.77 15.07
C LEU A 241 15.00 -0.59 15.26
N ARG A 242 14.21 -1.65 15.31
CA ARG A 242 14.76 -3.01 15.38
C ARG A 242 15.19 -3.47 14.01
N VAL A 243 16.42 -3.85 13.88
CA VAL A 243 17.00 -4.29 12.60
C VAL A 243 17.43 -5.74 12.69
N ARG A 244 16.84 -6.59 11.85
CA ARG A 244 17.25 -7.98 11.69
C ARG A 244 18.15 -8.15 10.48
N GLN A 245 19.07 -9.10 10.59
CA GLN A 245 20.00 -9.51 9.54
C GLN A 245 20.70 -8.30 8.86
N PRO A 246 21.33 -7.41 9.65
CA PRO A 246 21.92 -6.20 9.12
C PRO A 246 23.03 -6.50 8.12
N PRO A 247 23.10 -5.79 6.98
CA PRO A 247 24.23 -5.91 6.09
C PRO A 247 25.53 -5.44 6.81
N PRO A 248 26.70 -5.94 6.41
CA PRO A 248 27.98 -5.53 7.04
C PRO A 248 28.20 -4.01 7.10
N ALA A 249 27.70 -3.31 6.08
CA ALA A 249 27.75 -1.85 6.03
C ALA A 249 27.04 -1.19 7.21
N LEU A 250 25.90 -1.73 7.68
CA LEU A 250 25.18 -1.16 8.83
C LEU A 250 26.02 -1.21 10.09
N ARG A 251 26.62 -2.34 10.41
CA ARG A 251 27.49 -2.48 11.59
C ARG A 251 28.62 -1.46 11.58
N ARG A 252 29.24 -1.29 10.42
CA ARG A 252 30.28 -0.29 10.24
C ARG A 252 29.79 1.14 10.40
N LEU A 253 28.58 1.45 9.93
CA LEU A 253 27.97 2.77 10.11
C LEU A 253 27.66 3.06 11.59
N LEU A 254 27.17 2.08 12.34
CA LEU A 254 26.91 2.24 13.80
C LEU A 254 28.21 2.50 14.56
N GLU A 255 29.31 1.81 14.22
CA GLU A 255 30.62 2.08 14.80
C GLU A 255 31.11 3.52 14.52
N LEU A 256 30.86 4.03 13.30
CA LEU A 256 31.27 5.37 12.90
C LEU A 256 30.36 6.49 13.44
N PHE A 257 29.11 6.17 13.71
CA PHE A 257 28.07 7.11 14.16
C PHE A 257 27.38 6.60 15.43
N PRO A 258 28.04 6.68 16.62
CA PRO A 258 27.49 6.14 17.88
C PRO A 258 26.14 6.72 18.27
N ALA A 259 25.78 7.92 17.80
CA ALA A 259 24.46 8.49 18.04
C ALA A 259 23.31 7.68 17.40
N LEU A 260 23.58 6.91 16.35
CA LEU A 260 22.61 6.01 15.72
C LEU A 260 22.46 4.71 16.51
N ASP A 261 23.49 4.27 17.20
CA ASP A 261 23.47 3.03 18.01
C ASP A 261 22.46 3.14 19.17
N SER A 262 22.19 4.33 19.67
CA SER A 262 21.19 4.55 20.71
C SER A 262 19.73 4.44 20.22
N VAL A 263 19.51 4.50 18.90
CA VAL A 263 18.18 4.47 18.26
C VAL A 263 17.98 3.28 17.30
N VAL A 264 19.00 2.45 17.13
CA VAL A 264 18.95 1.23 16.30
C VAL A 264 19.31 0.01 17.14
N GLU A 265 18.35 -0.87 17.36
CA GLU A 265 18.57 -2.16 18.04
C GLU A 265 18.84 -3.24 16.98
N VAL A 266 20.06 -3.77 16.93
CA VAL A 266 20.38 -4.93 16.09
C VAL A 266 19.94 -6.20 16.78
N VAL A 267 19.08 -6.97 16.12
CA VAL A 267 18.57 -8.25 16.60
C VAL A 267 19.24 -9.37 15.81
N ASP A 268 20.11 -10.12 16.47
CA ASP A 268 20.73 -11.30 15.90
C ASP A 268 19.76 -12.50 16.09
N ARG A 269 19.02 -12.86 15.02
CA ARG A 269 18.03 -13.94 14.89
C ARG A 269 16.65 -13.70 15.47
#